data_f9623061b1e576da0c07f689212be09e
#
_entry.id   f9623061b1e576da0c07f689212be09e
#
_cell.length_a   1.000
_cell.length_b   1.000
_cell.length_c   1.000
_cell.angle_alpha   90.00
_cell.angle_beta   90.00
_cell.angle_gamma   90.00
#
_symmetry.space_group_name_H-M   'P 1'
#
loop_
_entity.id
_entity.type
_entity.pdbx_description
1 polymer ?
#
loop_
_entity_poly.entity_id
_entity_poly.type
_entity_poly.pdbx_seq_one_letter_code
_entity_poly.pdbx_strand_id
1 'polypeptide(L)'
;MMGENGGRLPVFQIKPMLAVAGRPFDSPDFIYEVKWDGYRCLAYLDRKTVLQSRNLLDITPAFPELAGLYHRVGMQPAVLDGEIVVPGEKGRPSFSRLQARGRLADPLKIRQAALQTPAVFVAFDLLYCRGENIMPQPLHWRKGLLQEAVQPGDNLVISSFIETHGTTFFAACARQGLEGVMAKAKESPYLPGRRSSHWRKIRHIRQGEFIIVGYEPGTGGRRLGALILGTYRQGRLAYRGKVGTGFDREEEQMLLGELKKLKEVPPPFGEPVPGLTRPRWVEPRLVCTVEYLEQTPDGRLRHPSYRGLRWDKEPGE
;
A
#
# COMPACT_ATOMS: atom_id res chain seq x y z
N MET A 1 0.26 -49.28 -1.28
CA MET A 1 -0.85 -48.51 -1.91
C MET A 1 -0.94 -47.18 -1.16
N MET A 2 -0.26 -46.18 -1.65
CA MET A 2 -0.39 -44.80 -1.14
C MET A 2 -1.60 -44.20 -1.84
N GLY A 3 -2.60 -43.81 -1.05
CA GLY A 3 -3.84 -43.21 -1.55
C GLY A 3 -3.58 -41.90 -2.26
N GLU A 4 -4.06 -41.80 -3.49
CA GLU A 4 -4.17 -40.55 -4.25
C GLU A 4 -5.22 -39.63 -3.59
N ASN A 5 -4.86 -39.01 -2.47
CA ASN A 5 -5.57 -37.84 -2.02
C ASN A 5 -5.00 -36.62 -2.77
N GLY A 6 -5.41 -36.46 -4.02
CA GLY A 6 -5.24 -35.23 -4.77
C GLY A 6 -5.95 -34.07 -4.03
N GLY A 7 -5.24 -33.37 -3.15
CA GLY A 7 -5.77 -32.29 -2.37
C GLY A 7 -6.37 -31.22 -3.30
N ARG A 8 -7.66 -30.91 -3.14
CA ARG A 8 -8.29 -29.79 -3.82
C ARG A 8 -7.84 -28.48 -3.17
N LEU A 9 -7.47 -27.49 -3.99
CA LEU A 9 -7.32 -26.12 -3.48
C LEU A 9 -8.61 -25.70 -2.79
N PRO A 10 -8.48 -24.92 -1.71
CA PRO A 10 -9.66 -24.32 -1.07
C PRO A 10 -10.40 -23.48 -2.10
N VAL A 11 -11.73 -23.46 -1.98
CA VAL A 11 -12.54 -22.52 -2.75
C VAL A 11 -12.01 -21.10 -2.47
N PHE A 12 -11.80 -20.35 -3.54
CA PHE A 12 -11.41 -18.93 -3.60
C PHE A 12 -12.06 -18.08 -2.48
N GLN A 13 -11.44 -18.00 -1.30
CA GLN A 13 -12.01 -17.28 -0.13
C GLN A 13 -11.02 -17.01 1.00
N ILE A 14 -9.72 -17.26 0.84
CA ILE A 14 -8.76 -16.97 1.88
C ILE A 14 -8.59 -15.45 1.98
N LYS A 15 -8.93 -14.87 3.13
CA LYS A 15 -8.61 -13.46 3.41
C LYS A 15 -7.14 -13.35 3.82
N PRO A 16 -6.34 -12.46 3.19
CA PRO A 16 -4.95 -12.29 3.58
C PRO A 16 -4.78 -11.87 5.04
N MET A 17 -3.72 -12.39 5.69
CA MET A 17 -3.29 -11.94 7.01
C MET A 17 -2.86 -10.47 6.96
N LEU A 18 -3.17 -9.71 8.02
CA LEU A 18 -2.92 -8.28 8.10
C LEU A 18 -1.87 -7.94 9.16
N ALA A 19 -1.02 -6.95 8.84
CA ALA A 19 -0.01 -6.42 9.74
C ALA A 19 -0.53 -5.29 10.63
N VAL A 20 0.05 -5.16 11.84
CA VAL A 20 -0.06 -3.94 12.66
C VAL A 20 0.97 -2.90 12.20
N ALA A 21 0.79 -1.63 12.62
CA ALA A 21 1.83 -0.62 12.48
C ALA A 21 2.97 -0.88 13.48
N GLY A 22 4.21 -0.59 13.08
CA GLY A 22 5.39 -0.73 13.94
C GLY A 22 6.37 0.41 13.71
N ARG A 23 7.38 0.48 14.61
CA ARG A 23 8.57 1.33 14.48
C ARG A 23 9.76 0.46 14.10
N PRO A 24 10.84 1.00 13.51
CA PRO A 24 12.07 0.25 13.25
C PRO A 24 12.63 -0.38 14.52
N PHE A 25 13.04 -1.63 14.44
CA PHE A 25 13.66 -2.39 15.52
C PHE A 25 14.53 -3.50 14.95
N ASP A 26 15.44 -4.01 15.78
CA ASP A 26 16.26 -5.17 15.51
C ASP A 26 15.83 -6.33 16.41
N SER A 27 15.77 -7.54 15.87
CA SER A 27 15.45 -8.76 16.64
C SER A 27 15.85 -10.00 15.88
N PRO A 28 16.49 -10.99 16.53
CA PRO A 28 16.81 -12.28 15.94
C PRO A 28 15.55 -13.12 15.63
N ASP A 29 14.41 -12.81 16.25
CA ASP A 29 13.14 -13.54 16.07
C ASP A 29 12.34 -13.10 14.84
N PHE A 30 12.83 -12.07 14.12
CA PHE A 30 12.14 -11.50 12.97
C PHE A 30 12.97 -11.56 11.70
N ILE A 31 12.28 -11.73 10.57
CA ILE A 31 12.79 -11.41 9.25
C ILE A 31 12.22 -10.06 8.79
N TYR A 32 12.95 -9.38 7.94
CA TYR A 32 12.62 -8.06 7.41
C TYR A 32 12.64 -8.09 5.90
N GLU A 33 11.51 -7.79 5.29
CA GLU A 33 11.30 -7.75 3.84
C GLU A 33 10.97 -6.33 3.39
N VAL A 34 11.21 -6.03 2.11
CA VAL A 34 10.69 -4.79 1.52
C VAL A 34 9.18 -4.77 1.64
N LYS A 35 8.64 -3.65 2.10
CA LYS A 35 7.21 -3.41 1.99
C LYS A 35 6.90 -2.97 0.56
N TRP A 36 6.45 -3.92 -0.23
CA TRP A 36 6.07 -3.71 -1.61
C TRP A 36 4.83 -2.82 -1.71
N ASP A 37 4.86 -1.87 -2.63
CA ASP A 37 3.76 -0.95 -2.89
C ASP A 37 3.00 -1.40 -4.14
N GLY A 38 1.96 -2.19 -3.93
CA GLY A 38 1.23 -2.85 -5.00
C GLY A 38 -0.21 -3.23 -4.64
N TYR A 39 -0.71 -4.24 -5.32
CA TYR A 39 -1.97 -4.89 -5.01
C TYR A 39 -1.73 -6.25 -4.35
N ARG A 40 -2.12 -6.37 -3.07
CA ARG A 40 -2.08 -7.65 -2.39
C ARG A 40 -2.91 -8.67 -3.12
N CYS A 41 -2.29 -9.83 -3.40
CA CYS A 41 -2.90 -10.87 -4.19
C CYS A 41 -2.55 -12.27 -3.65
N LEU A 42 -3.55 -13.14 -3.58
CA LEU A 42 -3.33 -14.58 -3.45
C LEU A 42 -3.39 -15.22 -4.83
N ALA A 43 -2.34 -15.93 -5.20
CA ALA A 43 -2.28 -16.69 -6.44
C ALA A 43 -2.59 -18.16 -6.16
N TYR A 44 -3.71 -18.64 -6.65
CA TYR A 44 -4.12 -20.05 -6.64
C TYR A 44 -3.57 -20.72 -7.90
N LEU A 45 -2.73 -21.69 -7.71
CA LEU A 45 -1.93 -22.32 -8.75
C LEU A 45 -2.20 -23.84 -8.79
N ASP A 46 -2.85 -24.25 -9.86
CA ASP A 46 -3.10 -25.65 -10.18
C ASP A 46 -2.92 -25.79 -11.70
N ARG A 47 -3.86 -26.30 -12.45
CA ARG A 47 -3.85 -26.38 -13.93
C ARG A 47 -3.93 -25.01 -14.61
N LYS A 48 -4.16 -23.97 -13.88
CA LYS A 48 -4.22 -22.56 -14.26
C LYS A 48 -3.87 -21.65 -13.08
N THR A 49 -3.60 -20.40 -13.36
CA THR A 49 -3.47 -19.34 -12.35
C THR A 49 -4.80 -18.65 -12.13
N VAL A 50 -5.20 -18.46 -10.87
CA VAL A 50 -6.30 -17.59 -10.49
C VAL A 50 -5.79 -16.59 -9.45
N LEU A 51 -5.98 -15.30 -9.71
CA LEU A 51 -5.48 -14.19 -8.88
C LEU A 51 -6.62 -13.59 -8.07
N GLN A 52 -6.55 -13.73 -6.75
CA GLN A 52 -7.53 -13.18 -5.82
C GLN A 52 -7.00 -11.90 -5.17
N SER A 53 -7.72 -10.80 -5.31
CA SER A 53 -7.39 -9.56 -4.61
C SER A 53 -7.66 -9.68 -3.10
N ARG A 54 -7.15 -8.71 -2.33
CA ARG A 54 -7.41 -8.59 -0.88
C ARG A 54 -8.91 -8.62 -0.53
N ASN A 55 -9.76 -8.12 -1.41
CA ASN A 55 -11.22 -8.02 -1.22
C ASN A 55 -11.97 -9.21 -1.84
N LEU A 56 -11.28 -10.31 -2.09
CA LEU A 56 -11.82 -11.56 -2.62
C LEU A 56 -12.37 -11.43 -4.06
N LEU A 57 -11.90 -10.47 -4.84
CA LEU A 57 -12.28 -10.34 -6.24
C LEU A 57 -11.31 -11.11 -7.13
N ASP A 58 -11.80 -11.75 -8.18
CA ASP A 58 -10.96 -12.30 -9.24
C ASP A 58 -10.41 -11.15 -10.09
N ILE A 59 -9.10 -10.98 -10.05
CA ILE A 59 -8.38 -9.96 -10.82
C ILE A 59 -7.52 -10.56 -11.94
N THR A 60 -7.63 -11.87 -12.17
CA THR A 60 -6.89 -12.59 -13.22
C THR A 60 -7.02 -11.92 -14.60
N PRO A 61 -8.23 -11.48 -15.04
CA PRO A 61 -8.38 -10.87 -16.34
C PRO A 61 -7.60 -9.54 -16.52
N ALA A 62 -7.32 -8.83 -15.42
CA ALA A 62 -6.58 -7.57 -15.45
C ALA A 62 -5.06 -7.74 -15.66
N PHE A 63 -4.53 -8.96 -15.43
CA PHE A 63 -3.10 -9.26 -15.47
C PHE A 63 -2.81 -10.52 -16.28
N PRO A 64 -3.10 -10.55 -17.60
CA PRO A 64 -2.94 -11.75 -18.43
C PRO A 64 -1.49 -12.25 -18.50
N GLU A 65 -0.49 -11.38 -18.31
CA GLU A 65 0.93 -11.74 -18.23
C GLU A 65 1.25 -12.65 -17.04
N LEU A 66 0.41 -12.66 -16.01
CA LEU A 66 0.57 -13.51 -14.83
C LEU A 66 -0.19 -14.85 -14.96
N ALA A 67 -0.91 -15.08 -16.05
CA ALA A 67 -1.69 -16.31 -16.24
C ALA A 67 -0.83 -17.58 -16.24
N GLY A 68 0.45 -17.46 -16.62
CA GLY A 68 1.41 -18.57 -16.67
C GLY A 68 2.15 -18.87 -15.37
N LEU A 69 1.83 -18.20 -14.24
CA LEU A 69 2.54 -18.41 -12.97
C LEU A 69 2.52 -19.87 -12.50
N TYR A 70 1.44 -20.61 -12.75
CA TYR A 70 1.31 -22.00 -12.35
C TYR A 70 2.40 -22.90 -12.96
N HIS A 71 2.95 -22.58 -14.15
CA HIS A 71 4.07 -23.33 -14.75
C HIS A 71 5.39 -23.17 -13.98
N ARG A 72 5.50 -22.16 -13.12
CA ARG A 72 6.71 -21.85 -12.35
C ARG A 72 6.67 -22.34 -10.91
N VAL A 73 5.66 -23.12 -10.54
CA VAL A 73 5.53 -23.65 -9.18
C VAL A 73 5.48 -25.19 -9.24
N GLY A 74 6.50 -25.82 -8.67
CA GLY A 74 6.68 -27.29 -8.77
C GLY A 74 5.84 -28.10 -7.78
N MET A 75 5.26 -27.46 -6.75
CA MET A 75 4.53 -28.14 -5.66
C MET A 75 3.02 -27.86 -5.71
N GLN A 76 2.43 -28.04 -6.89
CA GLN A 76 1.00 -27.83 -7.09
C GLN A 76 0.16 -29.00 -6.56
N PRO A 77 -1.12 -28.78 -6.21
CA PRO A 77 -1.80 -27.47 -6.08
C PRO A 77 -1.22 -26.60 -4.97
N ALA A 78 -1.03 -25.30 -5.24
CA ALA A 78 -0.40 -24.35 -4.32
C ALA A 78 -1.16 -23.02 -4.23
N VAL A 79 -1.02 -22.33 -3.09
CA VAL A 79 -1.50 -20.94 -2.92
C VAL A 79 -0.35 -20.09 -2.42
N LEU A 80 0.05 -19.09 -3.22
CA LEU A 80 1.03 -18.09 -2.84
C LEU A 80 0.33 -16.84 -2.34
N ASP A 81 0.94 -16.21 -1.32
CA ASP A 81 0.59 -14.86 -0.89
C ASP A 81 1.67 -13.90 -1.37
N GLY A 82 1.26 -12.83 -2.03
CA GLY A 82 2.19 -11.91 -2.67
C GLY A 82 1.61 -10.53 -2.92
N GLU A 83 2.39 -9.74 -3.63
CA GLU A 83 2.02 -8.41 -4.09
C GLU A 83 2.20 -8.33 -5.59
N ILE A 84 1.19 -7.85 -6.33
CA ILE A 84 1.34 -7.50 -7.74
C ILE A 84 1.91 -6.08 -7.79
N VAL A 85 3.04 -5.92 -8.45
CA VAL A 85 3.70 -4.62 -8.66
C VAL A 85 3.93 -4.36 -10.15
N VAL A 86 3.97 -3.09 -10.53
CA VAL A 86 4.42 -2.67 -11.86
C VAL A 86 5.72 -1.90 -11.68
N PRO A 87 6.84 -2.35 -12.30
CA PRO A 87 8.09 -1.62 -12.24
C PRO A 87 7.98 -0.23 -12.86
N GLY A 88 8.52 0.76 -12.16
CA GLY A 88 8.69 2.12 -12.63
C GLY A 88 10.13 2.39 -13.03
N GLU A 89 10.55 3.66 -12.93
CA GLU A 89 11.91 4.07 -13.20
C GLU A 89 12.90 3.39 -12.24
N LYS A 90 14.04 2.96 -12.77
CA LYS A 90 15.11 2.28 -12.03
C LYS A 90 14.64 1.01 -11.28
N GLY A 91 13.59 0.33 -11.81
CA GLY A 91 13.08 -0.91 -11.22
C GLY A 91 12.27 -0.76 -9.93
N ARG A 92 11.99 0.46 -9.47
CA ARG A 92 11.17 0.69 -8.28
C ARG A 92 9.70 0.42 -8.57
N PRO A 93 8.91 -0.13 -7.62
CA PRO A 93 7.48 -0.26 -7.78
C PRO A 93 6.83 1.10 -8.05
N SER A 94 5.91 1.16 -9.02
CA SER A 94 5.12 2.34 -9.34
C SER A 94 3.64 2.07 -9.14
N PHE A 95 3.11 2.49 -8.00
CA PHE A 95 1.69 2.31 -7.71
C PHE A 95 0.79 3.06 -8.69
N SER A 96 1.21 4.22 -9.21
CA SER A 96 0.44 4.96 -10.20
C SER A 96 0.29 4.19 -11.52
N ARG A 97 1.36 3.54 -12.00
CA ARG A 97 1.30 2.65 -13.17
C ARG A 97 0.42 1.42 -12.91
N LEU A 98 0.56 0.81 -11.74
CA LEU A 98 -0.28 -0.31 -11.34
C LEU A 98 -1.77 0.08 -11.27
N GLN A 99 -2.08 1.24 -10.68
CA GLN A 99 -3.44 1.73 -10.60
C GLN A 99 -4.03 2.03 -11.98
N ALA A 100 -3.25 2.59 -12.90
CA ALA A 100 -3.66 2.78 -14.29
C ALA A 100 -3.99 1.44 -14.97
N ARG A 101 -3.16 0.39 -14.74
CA ARG A 101 -3.40 -0.98 -15.21
C ARG A 101 -4.69 -1.57 -14.62
N GLY A 102 -4.87 -1.50 -13.32
CA GLY A 102 -6.00 -2.12 -12.61
C GLY A 102 -7.37 -1.47 -12.91
N ARG A 103 -7.39 -0.31 -13.55
CA ARG A 103 -8.62 0.39 -13.99
C ARG A 103 -9.06 0.06 -15.41
N LEU A 104 -8.24 -0.65 -16.18
CA LEU A 104 -8.58 -1.01 -17.54
C LEU A 104 -9.67 -2.08 -17.54
N ALA A 105 -10.71 -1.86 -18.34
CA ALA A 105 -11.81 -2.81 -18.54
C ALA A 105 -11.83 -3.41 -19.96
N ASP A 106 -11.24 -2.71 -20.93
CA ASP A 106 -11.17 -3.15 -22.33
C ASP A 106 -10.10 -4.23 -22.49
N PRO A 107 -10.44 -5.45 -22.95
CA PRO A 107 -9.50 -6.55 -23.12
C PRO A 107 -8.30 -6.25 -24.05
N LEU A 108 -8.52 -5.45 -25.12
CA LEU A 108 -7.44 -5.07 -26.02
C LEU A 108 -6.43 -4.14 -25.35
N LYS A 109 -6.93 -3.13 -24.62
CA LYS A 109 -6.08 -2.22 -23.83
C LYS A 109 -5.34 -2.95 -22.71
N ILE A 110 -5.97 -3.93 -22.05
CA ILE A 110 -5.33 -4.77 -21.03
C ILE A 110 -4.16 -5.54 -21.66
N ARG A 111 -4.35 -6.21 -22.81
CA ARG A 111 -3.29 -6.96 -23.49
C ARG A 111 -2.14 -6.04 -23.91
N GLN A 112 -2.45 -4.89 -24.50
CA GLN A 112 -1.43 -3.92 -24.91
C GLN A 112 -0.64 -3.41 -23.70
N ALA A 113 -1.30 -3.08 -22.62
CA ALA A 113 -0.66 -2.62 -21.39
C ALA A 113 0.18 -3.72 -20.72
N ALA A 114 -0.23 -4.99 -20.80
CA ALA A 114 0.55 -6.12 -20.33
C ALA A 114 1.91 -6.27 -21.06
N LEU A 115 1.98 -5.87 -22.32
CA LEU A 115 3.23 -5.86 -23.09
C LEU A 115 4.10 -4.63 -22.80
N GLN A 116 3.48 -3.46 -22.63
CA GLN A 116 4.20 -2.20 -22.46
C GLN A 116 4.68 -1.95 -21.02
N THR A 117 3.88 -2.38 -20.04
CA THR A 117 4.12 -2.17 -18.62
C THR A 117 3.75 -3.45 -17.85
N PRO A 118 4.50 -4.56 -18.03
CA PRO A 118 4.17 -5.82 -17.45
C PRO A 118 4.17 -5.75 -15.91
N ALA A 119 3.22 -6.44 -15.32
CA ALA A 119 3.16 -6.62 -13.87
C ALA A 119 4.04 -7.81 -13.46
N VAL A 120 4.56 -7.73 -12.24
CA VAL A 120 5.34 -8.78 -11.58
C VAL A 120 4.61 -9.21 -10.30
N PHE A 121 4.48 -10.51 -10.10
CA PHE A 121 4.01 -11.07 -8.84
C PHE A 121 5.21 -11.31 -7.91
N VAL A 122 5.24 -10.62 -6.77
CA VAL A 122 6.26 -10.77 -5.74
C VAL A 122 5.71 -11.69 -4.65
N ALA A 123 6.11 -12.95 -4.66
CA ALA A 123 5.69 -13.94 -3.67
C ALA A 123 6.47 -13.75 -2.35
N PHE A 124 5.78 -13.76 -1.22
CA PHE A 124 6.43 -13.64 0.09
C PHE A 124 5.91 -14.64 1.13
N ASP A 125 4.92 -15.47 0.82
CA ASP A 125 4.49 -16.59 1.66
C ASP A 125 3.87 -17.70 0.81
N LEU A 126 3.89 -18.93 1.32
CA LEU A 126 3.25 -20.12 0.76
C LEU A 126 2.21 -20.62 1.78
N LEU A 127 0.97 -20.75 1.36
CA LEU A 127 -0.16 -21.09 2.24
C LEU A 127 -0.68 -22.51 2.06
N TYR A 128 -0.59 -23.02 0.83
CA TYR A 128 -0.92 -24.38 0.45
C TYR A 128 0.19 -24.94 -0.43
N CYS A 129 0.55 -26.18 -0.19
CA CYS A 129 1.59 -26.91 -0.90
C CYS A 129 1.09 -28.33 -1.16
N ARG A 130 1.09 -28.79 -2.42
CA ARG A 130 0.56 -30.10 -2.83
C ARG A 130 -0.88 -30.32 -2.37
N GLY A 131 -1.68 -29.23 -2.27
CA GLY A 131 -3.05 -29.24 -1.79
C GLY A 131 -3.21 -29.28 -0.26
N GLU A 132 -2.12 -29.35 0.50
CA GLU A 132 -2.14 -29.34 1.96
C GLU A 132 -2.07 -27.92 2.52
N ASN A 133 -2.85 -27.66 3.56
CA ASN A 133 -2.84 -26.40 4.28
C ASN A 133 -1.60 -26.31 5.20
N ILE A 134 -0.66 -25.43 4.85
CA ILE A 134 0.56 -25.23 5.63
C ILE A 134 0.57 -23.91 6.42
N MET A 135 -0.54 -23.18 6.46
CA MET A 135 -0.68 -21.94 7.22
C MET A 135 -0.36 -22.06 8.73
N PRO A 136 -0.66 -23.21 9.41
CA PRO A 136 -0.28 -23.38 10.81
C PRO A 136 1.22 -23.50 11.07
N GLN A 137 2.02 -23.84 10.04
CA GLN A 137 3.46 -24.01 10.18
C GLN A 137 4.19 -22.65 10.42
N PRO A 138 5.36 -22.66 11.06
CA PRO A 138 6.19 -21.47 11.23
C PRO A 138 6.54 -20.77 9.92
N LEU A 139 6.63 -19.43 9.92
CA LEU A 139 6.93 -18.66 8.71
C LEU A 139 8.27 -19.06 8.08
N HIS A 140 9.32 -19.28 8.87
CA HIS A 140 10.64 -19.65 8.34
C HIS A 140 10.57 -20.96 7.55
N TRP A 141 9.78 -21.93 8.02
CA TRP A 141 9.57 -23.21 7.32
C TRP A 141 8.80 -22.98 6.00
N ARG A 142 7.69 -22.18 6.03
CA ARG A 142 6.94 -21.85 4.83
C ARG A 142 7.79 -21.10 3.80
N LYS A 143 8.74 -20.27 4.26
CA LYS A 143 9.72 -19.58 3.42
C LYS A 143 10.71 -20.52 2.73
N GLY A 144 11.18 -21.55 3.44
CA GLY A 144 12.00 -22.60 2.86
C GLY A 144 11.28 -23.31 1.72
N LEU A 145 10.04 -23.76 1.98
CA LEU A 145 9.21 -24.40 0.95
C LEU A 145 8.89 -23.44 -0.22
N LEU A 146 8.68 -22.16 0.03
CA LEU A 146 8.46 -21.17 -1.04
C LEU A 146 9.66 -21.11 -1.98
N GLN A 147 10.88 -21.12 -1.44
CA GLN A 147 12.11 -21.12 -2.24
C GLN A 147 12.28 -22.40 -3.06
N GLU A 148 11.90 -23.54 -2.49
CA GLU A 148 11.95 -24.83 -3.20
C GLU A 148 10.85 -24.95 -4.27
N ALA A 149 9.65 -24.46 -3.99
CA ALA A 149 8.48 -24.62 -4.85
C ALA A 149 8.51 -23.69 -6.07
N VAL A 150 9.07 -22.49 -5.95
CA VAL A 150 8.97 -21.42 -6.94
C VAL A 150 10.25 -21.30 -7.76
N GLN A 151 10.10 -21.35 -9.08
CA GLN A 151 11.14 -21.00 -10.05
C GLN A 151 10.96 -19.52 -10.46
N PRO A 152 11.80 -18.59 -9.96
CA PRO A 152 11.71 -17.17 -10.33
C PRO A 152 11.87 -16.92 -11.83
N GLY A 153 11.33 -15.81 -12.30
CA GLY A 153 11.43 -15.38 -13.69
C GLY A 153 10.93 -13.95 -13.85
N ASP A 154 10.76 -13.49 -15.06
CA ASP A 154 10.48 -12.08 -15.37
C ASP A 154 9.22 -11.53 -14.67
N ASN A 155 8.20 -12.37 -14.51
CA ASN A 155 6.91 -11.99 -13.92
C ASN A 155 6.62 -12.65 -12.56
N LEU A 156 7.58 -13.42 -12.01
CA LEU A 156 7.49 -14.05 -10.69
C LEU A 156 8.81 -13.94 -9.95
N VAL A 157 8.84 -13.25 -8.83
CA VAL A 157 10.00 -13.15 -7.96
C VAL A 157 9.62 -13.52 -6.53
N ILE A 158 10.59 -14.02 -5.76
CA ILE A 158 10.43 -14.26 -4.33
C ILE A 158 10.97 -13.04 -3.59
N SER A 159 10.19 -12.51 -2.65
CA SER A 159 10.62 -11.40 -1.80
C SER A 159 11.79 -11.85 -0.92
N SER A 160 12.95 -11.27 -1.15
CA SER A 160 14.13 -11.46 -0.32
C SER A 160 13.93 -10.84 1.06
N PHE A 161 14.60 -11.38 2.05
CA PHE A 161 14.57 -10.87 3.41
C PHE A 161 15.98 -10.84 4.02
N ILE A 162 16.12 -10.05 5.07
CA ILE A 162 17.26 -10.11 5.98
C ILE A 162 16.80 -10.49 7.38
N GLU A 163 17.72 -10.97 8.19
CA GLU A 163 17.47 -11.31 9.59
C GLU A 163 18.11 -10.29 10.52
N THR A 164 17.58 -10.16 11.73
CA THR A 164 18.16 -9.42 12.85
C THR A 164 18.24 -7.90 12.67
N HIS A 165 18.77 -7.39 11.55
CA HIS A 165 19.15 -5.99 11.33
C HIS A 165 18.06 -5.14 10.67
N GLY A 166 16.88 -5.08 11.28
CA GLY A 166 15.69 -4.38 10.73
C GLY A 166 15.88 -2.87 10.63
N THR A 167 16.57 -2.22 11.57
CA THR A 167 16.83 -0.77 11.56
C THR A 167 17.74 -0.36 10.41
N THR A 168 18.82 -1.12 10.19
CA THR A 168 19.76 -0.89 9.07
C THR A 168 19.06 -1.11 7.73
N PHE A 169 18.29 -2.18 7.63
CA PHE A 169 17.52 -2.48 6.41
C PHE A 169 16.48 -1.42 6.11
N PHE A 170 15.77 -0.95 7.15
CA PHE A 170 14.81 0.15 7.03
C PHE A 170 15.48 1.41 6.48
N ALA A 171 16.64 1.81 7.03
CA ALA A 171 17.40 2.95 6.52
C ALA A 171 17.87 2.76 5.06
N ALA A 172 18.25 1.54 4.68
CA ALA A 172 18.63 1.22 3.30
C ALA A 172 17.43 1.35 2.33
N CYS A 173 16.25 0.84 2.73
CA CYS A 173 15.00 0.99 1.96
C CYS A 173 14.63 2.48 1.78
N ALA A 174 14.84 3.34 2.81
CA ALA A 174 14.62 4.78 2.71
C ALA A 174 15.48 5.43 1.63
N ARG A 175 16.79 5.13 1.65
CA ARG A 175 17.73 5.68 0.65
C ARG A 175 17.37 5.27 -0.78
N GLN A 176 16.77 4.09 -0.94
CA GLN A 176 16.28 3.61 -2.23
C GLN A 176 14.88 4.14 -2.59
N GLY A 177 14.22 4.91 -1.73
CA GLY A 177 12.88 5.44 -1.96
C GLY A 177 11.76 4.39 -1.94
N LEU A 178 11.98 3.27 -1.22
CA LEU A 178 10.97 2.22 -1.02
C LEU A 178 9.98 2.62 0.09
N GLU A 179 8.76 2.09 0.06
CA GLU A 179 7.67 2.46 0.99
C GLU A 179 8.02 2.18 2.46
N GLY A 180 8.82 1.17 2.72
CA GLY A 180 9.20 0.75 4.06
C GLY A 180 9.58 -0.72 4.14
N VAL A 181 9.38 -1.30 5.31
CA VAL A 181 9.75 -2.68 5.64
C VAL A 181 8.57 -3.41 6.27
N MET A 182 8.47 -4.71 5.97
CA MET A 182 7.62 -5.66 6.68
C MET A 182 8.48 -6.51 7.60
N ALA A 183 8.33 -6.36 8.91
CA ALA A 183 8.92 -7.26 9.90
C ALA A 183 7.94 -8.40 10.17
N LYS A 184 8.39 -9.64 10.07
CA LYS A 184 7.59 -10.86 10.27
C LYS A 184 8.27 -11.78 11.26
N ALA A 185 7.54 -12.23 12.29
CA ALA A 185 8.06 -13.18 13.28
C ALA A 185 8.31 -14.55 12.65
N LYS A 186 9.52 -15.11 12.84
CA LYS A 186 9.97 -16.37 12.21
C LYS A 186 9.08 -17.57 12.56
N GLU A 187 8.69 -17.66 13.83
CA GLU A 187 7.90 -18.77 14.38
C GLU A 187 6.39 -18.56 14.24
N SER A 188 5.94 -17.56 13.48
CA SER A 188 4.52 -17.25 13.41
C SER A 188 3.77 -18.13 12.42
N PRO A 189 2.55 -18.60 12.80
CA PRO A 189 1.60 -19.13 11.85
C PRO A 189 1.05 -18.01 10.95
N TYR A 190 0.45 -18.39 9.83
CA TYR A 190 -0.35 -17.48 9.03
C TYR A 190 -1.78 -17.47 9.55
N LEU A 191 -2.31 -16.30 9.88
CA LEU A 191 -3.65 -16.10 10.46
C LEU A 191 -4.59 -15.43 9.44
N PRO A 192 -5.34 -16.20 8.66
CA PRO A 192 -6.18 -15.67 7.59
C PRO A 192 -7.18 -14.62 8.10
N GLY A 193 -7.26 -13.48 7.44
CA GLY A 193 -8.19 -12.39 7.74
C GLY A 193 -7.91 -11.63 9.04
N ARG A 194 -6.97 -12.09 9.86
CA ARG A 194 -6.67 -11.46 11.16
C ARG A 194 -5.55 -10.44 11.05
N ARG A 195 -5.65 -9.41 11.85
CA ARG A 195 -4.56 -8.47 12.11
C ARG A 195 -3.75 -8.98 13.30
N SER A 196 -2.44 -9.16 13.10
CA SER A 196 -1.57 -9.75 14.12
C SER A 196 -0.27 -8.96 14.27
N SER A 197 0.25 -8.90 15.50
CA SER A 197 1.59 -8.34 15.80
C SER A 197 2.74 -9.21 15.31
N HIS A 198 2.46 -10.45 14.86
CA HIS A 198 3.44 -11.28 14.17
C HIS A 198 3.97 -10.63 12.89
N TRP A 199 3.14 -9.79 12.24
CA TRP A 199 3.53 -8.99 11.09
C TRP A 199 3.42 -7.51 11.43
N ARG A 200 4.50 -6.75 11.23
CA ARG A 200 4.57 -5.32 11.52
C ARG A 200 4.98 -4.57 10.25
N LYS A 201 4.15 -3.63 9.83
CA LYS A 201 4.47 -2.72 8.73
C LYS A 201 5.17 -1.47 9.28
N ILE A 202 6.37 -1.22 8.82
CA ILE A 202 7.24 -0.11 9.21
C ILE A 202 7.40 0.76 7.97
N ARG A 203 6.81 1.96 7.98
CA ARG A 203 6.76 2.83 6.82
C ARG A 203 7.70 4.01 6.97
N HIS A 204 8.25 4.46 5.84
CA HIS A 204 8.91 5.76 5.78
C HIS A 204 7.82 6.83 5.76
N ILE A 205 7.72 7.57 6.87
CA ILE A 205 6.77 8.67 7.01
C ILE A 205 7.57 9.96 6.91
N ARG A 206 7.24 10.78 5.94
CA ARG A 206 7.74 12.15 5.84
C ARG A 206 6.81 13.05 6.63
N GLN A 207 7.36 14.12 7.16
CA GLN A 207 6.62 15.16 7.84
C GLN A 207 6.91 16.49 7.14
N GLY A 208 5.89 17.29 6.96
CA GLY A 208 6.01 18.62 6.35
C GLY A 208 4.93 19.55 6.86
N GLU A 209 5.14 20.83 6.60
CA GLU A 209 4.23 21.91 6.98
C GLU A 209 3.48 22.38 5.74
N PHE A 210 2.18 22.59 5.90
CA PHE A 210 1.28 22.95 4.82
C PHE A 210 0.30 23.99 5.29
N ILE A 211 -0.05 24.88 4.38
CA ILE A 211 -1.04 25.93 4.59
C ILE A 211 -2.42 25.34 4.40
N ILE A 212 -3.33 25.58 5.32
CA ILE A 212 -4.73 25.25 5.16
C ILE A 212 -5.38 26.35 4.33
N VAL A 213 -5.81 26.00 3.12
CA VAL A 213 -6.42 26.96 2.16
C VAL A 213 -7.93 26.77 2.04
N GLY A 214 -8.47 25.73 2.67
CA GLY A 214 -9.89 25.43 2.69
C GLY A 214 -10.19 24.09 3.37
N TYR A 215 -11.44 23.70 3.33
CA TYR A 215 -11.89 22.43 3.88
C TYR A 215 -13.13 21.90 3.15
N GLU A 216 -13.38 20.61 3.25
CA GLU A 216 -14.63 19.98 2.84
C GLU A 216 -15.44 19.62 4.09
N PRO A 217 -16.75 19.95 4.13
CA PRO A 217 -17.63 19.49 5.19
C PRO A 217 -17.69 17.96 5.26
N GLY A 218 -17.83 17.43 6.46
CA GLY A 218 -17.99 16.00 6.66
C GLY A 218 -19.35 15.47 6.26
N THR A 219 -19.46 14.15 6.22
CA THR A 219 -20.70 13.39 5.97
C THR A 219 -20.86 12.31 7.04
N GLY A 220 -22.07 11.80 7.24
CA GLY A 220 -22.29 10.64 8.12
C GLY A 220 -21.92 10.85 9.60
N GLY A 221 -22.20 12.04 10.15
CA GLY A 221 -21.95 12.37 11.56
C GLY A 221 -20.59 13.03 11.86
N ARG A 222 -19.70 13.11 10.88
CA ARG A 222 -18.47 13.93 10.94
C ARG A 222 -18.78 15.36 10.52
N ARG A 223 -18.24 16.35 11.22
CA ARG A 223 -18.43 17.78 10.88
C ARG A 223 -17.39 18.28 9.87
N LEU A 224 -16.17 17.75 9.95
CA LEU A 224 -15.05 18.04 9.04
C LEU A 224 -14.72 16.80 8.21
N GLY A 225 -14.80 16.91 6.89
CA GLY A 225 -14.46 15.82 5.97
C GLY A 225 -12.96 15.77 5.69
N ALA A 226 -12.40 16.91 5.28
CA ALA A 226 -10.96 17.04 5.02
C ALA A 226 -10.53 18.51 5.05
N LEU A 227 -9.26 18.76 5.41
CA LEU A 227 -8.56 20.02 5.17
C LEU A 227 -7.97 20.01 3.77
N ILE A 228 -8.01 21.15 3.08
CA ILE A 228 -7.41 21.35 1.76
C ILE A 228 -6.07 22.07 1.97
N LEU A 229 -5.01 21.47 1.42
CA LEU A 229 -3.63 21.87 1.70
C LEU A 229 -2.99 22.56 0.51
N GLY A 230 -2.20 23.59 0.79
CA GLY A 230 -1.36 24.29 -0.17
C GLY A 230 0.03 24.58 0.35
N THR A 231 0.92 24.98 -0.54
CA THR A 231 2.22 25.59 -0.22
C THR A 231 2.48 26.74 -1.19
N TYR A 232 3.19 27.76 -0.78
CA TYR A 232 3.68 28.76 -1.72
C TYR A 232 4.84 28.22 -2.56
N ARG A 233 4.78 28.45 -3.85
CA ARG A 233 5.86 28.19 -4.79
C ARG A 233 5.99 29.39 -5.72
N GLN A 234 7.12 30.08 -5.66
CA GLN A 234 7.34 31.31 -6.42
C GLN A 234 6.22 32.37 -6.25
N GLY A 235 5.77 32.57 -4.99
CA GLY A 235 4.72 33.52 -4.65
C GLY A 235 3.28 33.09 -5.02
N ARG A 236 3.08 31.93 -5.61
CA ARG A 236 1.76 31.38 -5.95
C ARG A 236 1.42 30.16 -5.09
N LEU A 237 0.16 30.04 -4.68
CA LEU A 237 -0.34 28.86 -3.98
C LEU A 237 -0.40 27.67 -4.94
N ALA A 238 0.26 26.59 -4.54
CA ALA A 238 0.21 25.29 -5.22
C ALA A 238 -0.57 24.28 -4.37
N TYR A 239 -1.52 23.59 -4.97
CA TYR A 239 -2.32 22.55 -4.32
C TYR A 239 -1.45 21.35 -3.93
N ARG A 240 -1.63 20.84 -2.70
CA ARG A 240 -0.87 19.71 -2.14
C ARG A 240 -1.73 18.49 -1.80
N GLY A 241 -3.00 18.56 -2.02
CA GLY A 241 -3.93 17.49 -1.67
C GLY A 241 -4.88 17.87 -0.55
N LYS A 242 -5.62 16.86 -0.07
CA LYS A 242 -6.50 17.03 1.08
C LYS A 242 -6.17 15.97 2.14
N VAL A 243 -6.34 16.31 3.41
CA VAL A 243 -6.14 15.42 4.56
C VAL A 243 -7.43 15.30 5.34
N GLY A 244 -7.96 14.06 5.45
CA GLY A 244 -9.22 13.74 6.11
C GLY A 244 -9.05 12.78 7.29
N THR A 245 -7.81 12.59 7.76
CA THR A 245 -7.47 11.68 8.87
C THR A 245 -6.41 12.32 9.77
N GLY A 246 -6.30 11.81 11.00
CA GLY A 246 -5.29 12.25 11.97
C GLY A 246 -5.81 13.24 12.99
N PHE A 247 -7.08 13.59 12.96
CA PHE A 247 -7.75 14.38 13.99
C PHE A 247 -8.88 13.55 14.64
N ASP A 248 -9.04 13.68 15.95
CA ASP A 248 -10.12 13.17 16.74
C ASP A 248 -11.29 14.16 16.81
N ARG A 249 -12.29 13.90 17.64
CA ARG A 249 -13.48 14.75 17.72
C ARG A 249 -13.21 16.13 18.34
N GLU A 250 -12.33 16.21 19.30
CA GLU A 250 -11.98 17.46 19.99
C GLU A 250 -11.20 18.37 19.03
N GLU A 251 -10.22 17.78 18.33
CA GLU A 251 -9.41 18.48 17.35
C GLU A 251 -10.22 18.88 16.10
N GLU A 252 -11.17 18.03 15.66
CA GLU A 252 -12.12 18.40 14.60
C GLU A 252 -12.96 19.64 14.99
N GLN A 253 -13.42 19.68 16.23
CA GLN A 253 -14.20 20.81 16.73
C GLN A 253 -13.35 22.09 16.82
N MET A 254 -12.15 21.99 17.33
CA MET A 254 -11.17 23.09 17.40
C MET A 254 -10.84 23.62 16.01
N LEU A 255 -10.48 22.76 15.06
CA LEU A 255 -10.18 23.12 13.68
C LEU A 255 -11.34 23.86 13.01
N LEU A 256 -12.56 23.35 13.15
CA LEU A 256 -13.74 24.03 12.62
C LEU A 256 -14.00 25.39 13.28
N GLY A 257 -13.70 25.52 14.57
CA GLY A 257 -13.77 26.80 15.28
C GLY A 257 -12.79 27.82 14.67
N GLU A 258 -11.56 27.41 14.43
CA GLU A 258 -10.54 28.29 13.83
C GLU A 258 -10.86 28.62 12.36
N LEU A 259 -11.26 27.63 11.57
CA LEU A 259 -11.61 27.84 10.16
C LEU A 259 -12.79 28.81 9.98
N LYS A 260 -13.77 28.79 10.87
CA LYS A 260 -14.93 29.70 10.84
C LYS A 260 -14.58 31.16 11.19
N LYS A 261 -13.47 31.41 11.88
CA LYS A 261 -12.97 32.77 12.16
C LYS A 261 -12.29 33.40 10.95
N LEU A 262 -11.88 32.58 9.96
CA LEU A 262 -11.21 33.07 8.76
C LEU A 262 -12.22 33.59 7.74
N LYS A 263 -11.81 34.56 6.97
CA LYS A 263 -12.59 35.12 5.86
C LYS A 263 -12.71 34.05 4.76
N GLU A 264 -13.93 33.87 4.25
CA GLU A 264 -14.13 33.07 3.03
C GLU A 264 -13.57 33.84 1.83
N VAL A 265 -12.88 33.14 0.95
CA VAL A 265 -12.22 33.71 -0.23
C VAL A 265 -12.58 32.90 -1.49
N PRO A 266 -12.46 33.47 -2.68
CA PRO A 266 -12.56 32.70 -3.92
C PRO A 266 -11.54 31.56 -3.98
N PRO A 267 -11.74 30.53 -4.83
CA PRO A 267 -10.76 29.46 -5.03
C PRO A 267 -9.36 30.04 -5.29
N PRO A 268 -8.35 29.67 -4.46
CA PRO A 268 -7.01 30.30 -4.55
C PRO A 268 -6.15 29.71 -5.68
N PHE A 269 -6.65 28.71 -6.39
CA PHE A 269 -5.96 28.05 -7.51
C PHE A 269 -6.58 28.49 -8.83
N GLY A 270 -5.73 28.73 -9.84
CA GLY A 270 -6.17 29.25 -11.16
C GLY A 270 -7.04 28.30 -11.96
N GLU A 271 -7.07 27.01 -11.59
CA GLU A 271 -7.88 25.96 -12.24
C GLU A 271 -8.69 25.16 -11.20
N PRO A 272 -9.84 24.57 -11.61
CA PRO A 272 -10.59 23.67 -10.74
C PRO A 272 -9.76 22.49 -10.27
N VAL A 273 -9.77 22.22 -8.96
CA VAL A 273 -9.02 21.12 -8.36
C VAL A 273 -9.81 19.83 -8.45
N PRO A 274 -9.33 18.83 -9.20
CA PRO A 274 -10.02 17.54 -9.31
C PRO A 274 -10.16 16.81 -7.96
N GLY A 275 -11.32 16.17 -7.72
CA GLY A 275 -11.56 15.34 -6.53
C GLY A 275 -12.04 16.11 -5.29
N LEU A 276 -12.32 17.39 -5.40
CA LEU A 276 -13.05 18.17 -4.40
C LEU A 276 -14.55 18.17 -4.75
N THR A 277 -15.40 17.93 -3.75
CA THR A 277 -16.86 17.83 -3.95
C THR A 277 -17.58 19.09 -3.49
N ARG A 278 -17.28 19.58 -2.32
CA ARG A 278 -17.90 20.78 -1.71
C ARG A 278 -16.87 21.58 -0.94
N PRO A 279 -15.83 22.11 -1.62
CA PRO A 279 -14.78 22.87 -0.95
C PRO A 279 -15.32 24.22 -0.43
N ARG A 280 -14.95 24.58 0.78
CA ARG A 280 -15.04 25.91 1.34
C ARG A 280 -13.63 26.49 1.43
N TRP A 281 -13.41 27.59 0.78
CA TRP A 281 -12.11 28.24 0.70
C TRP A 281 -12.00 29.32 1.77
N VAL A 282 -10.88 29.34 2.46
CA VAL A 282 -10.61 30.32 3.52
C VAL A 282 -9.30 31.03 3.28
N GLU A 283 -9.18 32.21 3.85
CA GLU A 283 -7.92 32.97 3.84
C GLU A 283 -6.78 32.08 4.37
N PRO A 284 -5.64 31.98 3.64
CA PRO A 284 -4.55 31.07 3.95
C PRO A 284 -3.70 31.60 5.13
N ARG A 285 -4.21 31.49 6.36
CA ARG A 285 -3.54 31.94 7.59
C ARG A 285 -3.08 30.81 8.49
N LEU A 286 -3.65 29.64 8.39
CA LEU A 286 -3.32 28.53 9.26
C LEU A 286 -2.31 27.60 8.61
N VAL A 287 -1.28 27.23 9.36
CA VAL A 287 -0.29 26.22 8.99
C VAL A 287 -0.50 25.00 9.83
N CYS A 288 -0.40 23.82 9.22
CA CYS A 288 -0.47 22.54 9.93
C CYS A 288 0.68 21.62 9.56
N THR A 289 1.03 20.77 10.50
CA THR A 289 1.94 19.65 10.27
C THR A 289 1.15 18.45 9.73
N VAL A 290 1.66 17.85 8.66
CA VAL A 290 1.08 16.66 8.04
C VAL A 290 2.15 15.62 7.84
N GLU A 291 1.87 14.39 8.27
CA GLU A 291 2.65 13.21 7.89
C GLU A 291 2.11 12.63 6.58
N TYR A 292 3.02 12.19 5.72
CA TYR A 292 2.68 11.60 4.42
C TYR A 292 3.78 10.61 3.99
N LEU A 293 3.45 9.69 3.08
CA LEU A 293 4.43 8.73 2.59
C LEU A 293 5.38 9.35 1.57
N GLU A 294 4.83 10.02 0.57
CA GLU A 294 5.57 10.65 -0.53
C GLU A 294 4.75 11.77 -1.17
N GLN A 295 5.39 12.53 -2.03
CA GLN A 295 4.72 13.44 -2.95
C GLN A 295 4.63 12.78 -4.33
N THR A 296 3.46 12.85 -4.95
CA THR A 296 3.25 12.43 -6.35
C THR A 296 4.00 13.36 -7.31
N PRO A 297 4.22 13.00 -8.59
CA PRO A 297 4.87 13.88 -9.56
C PRO A 297 4.21 15.25 -9.72
N ASP A 298 2.88 15.33 -9.53
CA ASP A 298 2.11 16.59 -9.51
C ASP A 298 2.14 17.29 -8.14
N GLY A 299 2.98 16.81 -7.20
CA GLY A 299 3.25 17.44 -5.91
C GLY A 299 2.19 17.21 -4.84
N ARG A 300 1.23 16.31 -5.04
CA ARG A 300 0.22 15.98 -4.03
C ARG A 300 0.75 15.01 -2.99
N LEU A 301 0.23 15.10 -1.77
CA LEU A 301 0.59 14.21 -0.67
C LEU A 301 -0.11 12.86 -0.80
N ARG A 302 0.64 11.77 -0.65
CA ARG A 302 0.11 10.42 -0.62
C ARG A 302 -0.07 9.95 0.83
N HIS A 303 -1.26 9.44 1.15
CA HIS A 303 -1.67 9.02 2.49
C HIS A 303 -1.42 10.08 3.58
N PRO A 304 -1.84 11.33 3.39
CA PRO A 304 -1.62 12.37 4.38
C PRO A 304 -2.40 12.09 5.66
N SER A 305 -1.79 12.43 6.81
CA SER A 305 -2.38 12.37 8.15
C SER A 305 -2.02 13.65 8.88
N TYR A 306 -3.02 14.37 9.33
CA TYR A 306 -2.86 15.60 10.11
C TYR A 306 -2.21 15.29 11.48
N ARG A 307 -1.34 16.21 11.98
CA ARG A 307 -0.59 16.08 13.22
C ARG A 307 -0.67 17.26 14.17
N GLY A 308 -1.33 18.34 13.75
CA GLY A 308 -1.54 19.52 14.58
C GLY A 308 -1.40 20.83 13.83
N LEU A 309 -2.02 21.91 14.34
CA LEU A 309 -1.77 23.28 13.89
C LEU A 309 -0.41 23.76 14.38
N ARG A 310 0.20 24.62 13.57
CA ARG A 310 1.45 25.32 13.87
C ARG A 310 1.15 26.77 14.18
N TRP A 311 0.87 27.03 15.46
CA TRP A 311 0.59 28.37 15.96
C TRP A 311 1.80 29.32 15.96
N ASP A 312 2.97 28.73 15.84
CA ASP A 312 4.29 29.37 15.81
C ASP A 312 4.75 29.73 14.40
N LYS A 313 3.94 29.48 13.36
CA LYS A 313 4.31 29.71 11.96
C LYS A 313 3.29 30.52 11.18
N GLU A 314 3.79 31.37 10.29
CA GLU A 314 2.99 32.08 9.32
C GLU A 314 3.08 31.43 7.92
N PRO A 315 2.01 31.57 7.09
CA PRO A 315 2.03 31.09 5.72
C PRO A 315 3.11 31.77 4.88
N GLY A 316 4.09 31.04 4.40
CA GLY A 316 5.15 31.56 3.52
C GLY A 316 6.55 31.53 4.12
N GLU A 317 6.69 31.11 5.36
CA GLU A 317 8.00 30.85 5.98
C GLU A 317 8.58 29.48 5.57
#